data_0873d0dc8af25d98d6006b3c4e73668c
#
_entry.id   0873d0dc8af25d98d6006b3c4e73668c
#
_cell.length_a   1.000
_cell.length_b   1.000
_cell.length_c   1.000
_cell.angle_alpha   90.00
_cell.angle_beta   90.00
_cell.angle_gamma   90.00
#
_symmetry.space_group_name_H-M   'P 1'
#
loop_
_entity.id
_entity.type
_entity.pdbx_description
1 polymer ?
#
loop_
_entity_poly.entity_id
_entity_poly.type
_entity_poly.pdbx_seq_one_letter_code
_entity_poly.pdbx_strand_id
1 'polypeptide(L)'
;MLFKNANLFVDGQFQHGSFRVENGKVTEILNAVPTEDGVDLENQYVIPGLIDVHNHGNSGADFSDGDYDGLVKMARYLAQNGVTGFAPASMTLPYDVLETAYRTAVRLRNEQPTGCARLLGIQMEGPFFSEKKKGAQNGTYLKNPDFGAFKRLYDVSEGLIRIADVAAELPGAVEFTKLASKLCTVSIAHTDCTYEEASAVFDAGASHLTHLYNAMPGIHHRKPGPIGAGSEREAVAAELICDGQHVHPSAVRMAFRLFPGRICLISDALRCCGMPDGQYTLGGQDVFLKNSVARLADGTIAGSATNLYDCMRKAVEFGIPKEQAILSATLVPARELGREAETGSITPGKLADFVVCDEALNRKAVYLSGVLLEP
;
A
#
# COMPACT_ATOMS: atom_id res chain seq x y z
N MET A 1 15.92 9.42 23.33
CA MET A 1 16.33 10.55 22.46
C MET A 1 15.20 11.56 22.41
N LEU A 2 15.50 12.87 22.51
CA LEU A 2 14.51 13.94 22.35
C LEU A 2 14.62 14.51 20.93
N PHE A 3 13.49 14.63 20.22
CA PHE A 3 13.31 15.39 19.00
C PHE A 3 12.49 16.63 19.34
N LYS A 4 13.00 17.81 19.07
CA LYS A 4 12.39 19.06 19.54
C LYS A 4 12.18 20.07 18.41
N ASN A 5 11.28 21.05 18.67
CA ASN A 5 11.05 22.18 17.80
C ASN A 5 10.57 21.74 16.38
N ALA A 6 9.45 21.03 16.31
CA ALA A 6 8.88 20.52 15.07
C ALA A 6 7.37 20.81 14.95
N ASN A 7 6.88 20.85 13.73
CA ASN A 7 5.45 20.80 13.42
C ASN A 7 5.06 19.32 13.28
N LEU A 8 4.54 18.71 14.33
CA LEU A 8 4.23 17.28 14.43
C LEU A 8 2.85 16.99 13.88
N PHE A 9 2.73 15.99 13.01
CA PHE A 9 1.43 15.48 12.57
C PHE A 9 0.90 14.46 13.58
N VAL A 10 0.01 14.92 14.45
CA VAL A 10 -0.59 14.15 15.55
C VAL A 10 -2.10 14.28 15.47
N ASP A 11 -2.83 13.18 15.66
CA ASP A 11 -4.29 13.13 15.65
C ASP A 11 -4.93 13.79 14.42
N GLY A 12 -4.29 13.66 13.26
CA GLY A 12 -4.79 14.14 11.98
C GLY A 12 -4.57 15.62 11.71
N GLN A 13 -3.78 16.32 12.52
CA GLN A 13 -3.46 17.73 12.35
C GLN A 13 -2.02 18.04 12.74
N PHE A 14 -1.50 19.18 12.25
CA PHE A 14 -0.18 19.66 12.65
C PHE A 14 -0.27 20.49 13.94
N GLN A 15 0.63 20.20 14.87
CA GLN A 15 0.83 20.99 16.09
C GLN A 15 2.33 21.19 16.35
N HIS A 16 2.69 22.37 16.82
CA HIS A 16 4.07 22.66 17.20
C HIS A 16 4.42 21.99 18.54
N GLY A 17 5.57 21.29 18.60
CA GLY A 17 5.94 20.57 19.80
C GLY A 17 7.25 19.77 19.65
N SER A 18 7.38 18.79 20.50
CA SER A 18 8.52 17.89 20.61
C SER A 18 8.06 16.48 20.95
N PHE A 19 8.92 15.49 20.81
CA PHE A 19 8.57 14.10 21.23
C PHE A 19 9.83 13.34 21.67
N ARG A 20 9.61 12.35 22.54
CA ARG A 20 10.68 11.45 23.03
C ARG A 20 10.59 10.10 22.37
N VAL A 21 11.75 9.52 22.12
CA VAL A 21 11.91 8.17 21.59
C VAL A 21 12.83 7.36 22.50
N GLU A 22 12.36 6.17 22.93
CA GLU A 22 13.14 5.21 23.68
C GLU A 22 12.89 3.80 23.10
N ASN A 23 13.94 3.02 22.96
CA ASN A 23 13.87 1.66 22.40
C ASN A 23 13.13 1.58 21.04
N GLY A 24 13.33 2.59 20.19
CA GLY A 24 12.72 2.65 18.86
C GLY A 24 11.23 3.02 18.83
N LYS A 25 10.66 3.43 19.98
CA LYS A 25 9.25 3.81 20.10
C LYS A 25 9.09 5.24 20.59
N VAL A 26 8.04 5.90 20.16
CA VAL A 26 7.60 7.16 20.74
C VAL A 26 7.13 6.88 22.17
N THR A 27 7.64 7.63 23.13
CA THR A 27 7.25 7.49 24.55
C THR A 27 6.42 8.66 25.04
N GLU A 28 6.63 9.85 24.50
CA GLU A 28 5.95 11.07 24.94
C GLU A 28 5.84 12.09 23.81
N ILE A 29 4.73 12.85 23.79
CA ILE A 29 4.54 14.03 22.95
C ILE A 29 4.45 15.26 23.87
N LEU A 30 5.19 16.30 23.57
CA LEU A 30 5.33 17.52 24.38
C LEU A 30 4.84 18.72 23.58
N ASN A 31 3.85 19.44 24.10
CA ASN A 31 3.33 20.68 23.50
C ASN A 31 4.24 21.90 23.84
N ALA A 32 5.56 21.67 23.91
CA ALA A 32 6.57 22.65 24.24
C ALA A 32 7.90 22.29 23.60
N VAL A 33 8.83 23.23 23.56
CA VAL A 33 10.22 23.01 23.15
C VAL A 33 11.08 22.97 24.43
N PRO A 34 11.48 21.77 24.90
CA PRO A 34 12.34 21.66 26.08
C PRO A 34 13.71 22.29 25.86
N THR A 35 14.32 22.78 26.94
CA THR A 35 15.70 23.31 26.92
C THR A 35 16.76 22.20 26.98
N GLU A 36 16.34 20.96 27.23
CA GLU A 36 17.21 19.79 27.27
C GLU A 36 17.91 19.54 25.93
N ASP A 37 19.05 18.83 25.97
CA ASP A 37 19.73 18.39 24.78
C ASP A 37 18.91 17.41 23.96
N GLY A 38 18.95 17.56 22.64
CA GLY A 38 18.19 16.75 21.71
C GLY A 38 18.42 17.16 20.26
N VAL A 39 17.80 16.44 19.35
CA VAL A 39 17.83 16.76 17.92
C VAL A 39 16.85 17.91 17.69
N ASP A 40 17.36 19.09 17.32
CA ASP A 40 16.52 20.22 16.93
C ASP A 40 16.09 20.06 15.48
N LEU A 41 14.79 20.00 15.26
CA LEU A 41 14.20 19.84 13.93
C LEU A 41 13.85 21.18 13.26
N GLU A 42 14.31 22.30 13.81
CA GLU A 42 14.29 23.63 13.18
C GLU A 42 12.93 24.04 12.59
N ASN A 43 11.85 23.78 13.32
CA ASN A 43 10.47 24.00 12.86
C ASN A 43 10.05 23.19 11.61
N GLN A 44 10.82 22.17 11.20
CA GLN A 44 10.41 21.29 10.10
C GLN A 44 9.12 20.52 10.45
N TYR A 45 8.45 20.04 9.42
CA TYR A 45 7.28 19.19 9.54
C TYR A 45 7.71 17.74 9.77
N VAL A 46 7.02 17.07 10.67
CA VAL A 46 7.24 15.65 10.97
C VAL A 46 5.94 14.90 10.75
N ILE A 47 5.97 13.95 9.82
CA ILE A 47 4.84 13.07 9.51
C ILE A 47 5.20 11.61 9.85
N PRO A 48 4.23 10.73 10.15
CA PRO A 48 4.52 9.32 10.30
C PRO A 48 5.18 8.77 9.03
N GLY A 49 6.02 7.76 9.17
CA GLY A 49 6.53 7.03 8.02
C GLY A 49 5.39 6.42 7.21
N LEU A 50 5.48 6.48 5.88
CA LEU A 50 4.45 6.00 4.99
C LEU A 50 4.41 4.47 4.97
N ILE A 51 3.25 3.92 4.63
CA ILE A 51 3.01 2.48 4.52
C ILE A 51 2.40 2.19 3.15
N ASP A 52 3.11 1.40 2.33
CA ASP A 52 2.67 1.00 1.00
C ASP A 52 2.14 -0.44 1.04
N VAL A 53 0.82 -0.59 0.93
CA VAL A 53 0.17 -1.91 1.02
C VAL A 53 0.10 -2.64 -0.31
N HIS A 54 0.43 -1.95 -1.42
CA HIS A 54 0.37 -2.51 -2.76
C HIS A 54 1.57 -2.04 -3.60
N ASN A 55 2.57 -2.91 -3.69
CA ASN A 55 3.85 -2.64 -4.38
C ASN A 55 4.42 -3.95 -4.93
N HIS A 56 4.47 -4.11 -6.26
CA HIS A 56 5.06 -5.31 -6.88
C HIS A 56 6.57 -5.28 -6.89
N GLY A 57 7.15 -4.08 -7.10
CA GLY A 57 8.59 -3.97 -7.23
C GLY A 57 9.11 -2.54 -7.31
N ASN A 58 10.43 -2.42 -7.30
CA ASN A 58 11.17 -1.19 -7.56
C ASN A 58 12.64 -1.53 -7.78
N SER A 59 13.44 -0.56 -8.23
CA SER A 59 14.91 -0.67 -8.35
C SER A 59 15.38 -1.90 -9.13
N GLY A 60 14.57 -2.39 -10.08
CA GLY A 60 14.88 -3.55 -10.92
C GLY A 60 14.49 -4.91 -10.32
N ALA A 61 13.97 -4.95 -9.10
CA ALA A 61 13.52 -6.17 -8.40
C ALA A 61 11.99 -6.25 -8.34
N ASP A 62 11.46 -7.46 -8.25
CA ASP A 62 10.03 -7.75 -8.13
C ASP A 62 9.81 -8.80 -7.03
N PHE A 63 8.81 -8.60 -6.20
CA PHE A 63 8.50 -9.51 -5.11
C PHE A 63 8.25 -10.94 -5.57
N SER A 64 7.56 -11.09 -6.71
CA SER A 64 7.20 -12.40 -7.25
C SER A 64 8.37 -13.17 -7.85
N ASP A 65 9.56 -12.56 -7.98
CA ASP A 65 10.79 -13.28 -8.36
C ASP A 65 11.23 -14.28 -7.28
N GLY A 66 10.80 -14.08 -6.01
CA GLY A 66 11.22 -14.92 -4.88
C GLY A 66 12.70 -14.75 -4.51
N ASP A 67 13.34 -13.68 -5.01
CA ASP A 67 14.74 -13.36 -4.74
C ASP A 67 14.86 -12.51 -3.45
N TYR A 68 15.61 -13.03 -2.48
CA TYR A 68 15.80 -12.36 -1.20
C TYR A 68 16.57 -11.05 -1.31
N ASP A 69 17.64 -11.03 -2.08
CA ASP A 69 18.49 -9.84 -2.22
C ASP A 69 17.73 -8.74 -2.98
N GLY A 70 16.93 -9.14 -3.97
CA GLY A 70 15.98 -8.25 -4.65
C GLY A 70 14.95 -7.65 -3.68
N LEU A 71 14.35 -8.45 -2.81
CA LEU A 71 13.37 -7.97 -1.82
C LEU A 71 14.02 -7.04 -0.78
N VAL A 72 15.25 -7.30 -0.34
CA VAL A 72 16.02 -6.39 0.52
C VAL A 72 16.30 -5.07 -0.19
N LYS A 73 16.66 -5.11 -1.48
CA LYS A 73 16.87 -3.92 -2.30
C LYS A 73 15.59 -3.08 -2.43
N MET A 74 14.45 -3.74 -2.64
CA MET A 74 13.14 -3.08 -2.64
C MET A 74 12.86 -2.38 -1.31
N ALA A 75 13.07 -3.07 -0.19
CA ALA A 75 12.82 -2.52 1.15
C ALA A 75 13.74 -1.32 1.48
N ARG A 76 14.99 -1.30 0.99
CA ARG A 76 15.89 -0.14 1.14
C ARG A 76 15.42 1.05 0.32
N TYR A 77 15.07 0.83 -0.94
CA TYR A 77 14.53 1.90 -1.80
C TYR A 77 13.28 2.52 -1.19
N LEU A 78 12.35 1.70 -0.66
CA LEU A 78 11.15 2.18 0.00
C LEU A 78 11.51 3.07 1.21
N ALA A 79 12.40 2.61 2.10
CA ALA A 79 12.85 3.38 3.25
C ALA A 79 13.48 4.72 2.85
N GLN A 80 14.39 4.70 1.87
CA GLN A 80 15.01 5.92 1.32
C GLN A 80 13.97 6.90 0.74
N ASN A 81 12.82 6.41 0.31
CA ASN A 81 11.71 7.21 -0.21
C ASN A 81 10.62 7.52 0.83
N GLY A 82 10.90 7.35 2.14
CA GLY A 82 9.99 7.73 3.22
C GLY A 82 8.88 6.70 3.50
N VAL A 83 8.92 5.56 2.83
CA VAL A 83 8.03 4.42 3.10
C VAL A 83 8.70 3.50 4.11
N THR A 84 8.23 3.54 5.35
CA THR A 84 8.87 2.82 6.46
C THR A 84 8.27 1.45 6.73
N GLY A 85 7.09 1.18 6.16
CA GLY A 85 6.43 -0.11 6.21
C GLY A 85 5.81 -0.47 4.86
N PHE A 86 5.73 -1.75 4.52
CA PHE A 86 5.12 -2.18 3.27
C PHE A 86 4.54 -3.58 3.33
N ALA A 87 3.60 -3.84 2.43
CA ALA A 87 3.12 -5.17 2.09
C ALA A 87 3.30 -5.35 0.57
N PRO A 88 4.29 -6.12 0.11
CA PRO A 88 4.48 -6.34 -1.31
C PRO A 88 3.31 -7.13 -1.88
N ALA A 89 2.91 -6.79 -3.13
CA ALA A 89 1.85 -7.47 -3.86
C ALA A 89 2.44 -8.58 -4.75
N SER A 90 1.86 -9.78 -4.70
CA SER A 90 2.21 -10.86 -5.62
C SER A 90 1.42 -10.75 -6.93
N MET A 91 1.96 -11.31 -8.00
CA MET A 91 1.27 -11.46 -9.28
C MET A 91 0.47 -12.76 -9.37
N THR A 92 -0.43 -12.86 -10.36
CA THR A 92 -1.08 -14.12 -10.74
C THR A 92 -0.05 -15.07 -11.37
N LEU A 93 0.42 -16.03 -10.58
CA LEU A 93 1.50 -16.99 -10.91
C LEU A 93 1.17 -18.40 -10.40
N PRO A 94 1.92 -19.44 -10.83
CA PRO A 94 1.83 -20.77 -10.23
C PRO A 94 2.04 -20.74 -8.71
N TYR A 95 1.34 -21.61 -7.99
CA TYR A 95 1.39 -21.62 -6.52
C TYR A 95 2.78 -21.91 -5.93
N ASP A 96 3.60 -22.73 -6.59
CA ASP A 96 4.97 -23.01 -6.17
C ASP A 96 5.89 -21.78 -6.28
N VAL A 97 5.68 -20.94 -7.29
CA VAL A 97 6.35 -19.64 -7.42
C VAL A 97 5.93 -18.70 -6.29
N LEU A 98 4.61 -18.61 -6.03
CA LEU A 98 4.07 -17.80 -4.93
C LEU A 98 4.58 -18.26 -3.56
N GLU A 99 4.66 -19.58 -3.32
CA GLU A 99 5.23 -20.11 -2.09
C GLU A 99 6.69 -19.70 -1.89
N THR A 100 7.49 -19.69 -2.95
CA THR A 100 8.88 -19.24 -2.90
C THR A 100 8.98 -17.78 -2.52
N ALA A 101 8.20 -16.91 -3.16
CA ALA A 101 8.14 -15.48 -2.85
C ALA A 101 7.69 -15.24 -1.39
N TYR A 102 6.68 -15.99 -0.93
CA TYR A 102 6.14 -15.80 0.44
C TYR A 102 7.12 -16.29 1.52
N ARG A 103 7.87 -17.38 1.29
CA ARG A 103 8.97 -17.78 2.17
C ARG A 103 10.07 -16.72 2.24
N THR A 104 10.35 -16.06 1.12
CA THR A 104 11.31 -14.96 1.05
C THR A 104 10.85 -13.78 1.89
N ALA A 105 9.54 -13.45 1.86
CA ALA A 105 8.96 -12.44 2.73
C ALA A 105 9.06 -12.81 4.23
N VAL A 106 8.80 -14.07 4.59
CA VAL A 106 8.98 -14.58 5.96
C VAL A 106 10.42 -14.37 6.42
N ARG A 107 11.40 -14.70 5.55
CA ARG A 107 12.81 -14.48 5.83
C ARG A 107 13.11 -12.99 6.09
N LEU A 108 12.65 -12.08 5.22
CA LEU A 108 12.86 -10.63 5.39
C LEU A 108 12.28 -10.13 6.71
N ARG A 109 11.05 -10.53 7.05
CA ARG A 109 10.42 -10.17 8.33
C ARG A 109 11.28 -10.63 9.52
N ASN A 110 11.82 -11.83 9.48
CA ASN A 110 12.59 -12.41 10.59
C ASN A 110 13.98 -11.78 10.73
N GLU A 111 14.66 -11.51 9.61
CA GLU A 111 16.01 -10.93 9.60
C GLU A 111 16.01 -9.42 9.82
N GLN A 112 14.97 -8.71 9.36
CA GLN A 112 14.81 -7.26 9.47
C GLN A 112 16.11 -6.49 9.22
N PRO A 113 16.67 -6.49 8.01
CA PRO A 113 17.95 -5.84 7.72
C PRO A 113 17.92 -4.35 8.05
N THR A 114 19.03 -3.81 8.56
CA THR A 114 19.16 -2.39 8.88
C THR A 114 18.96 -1.51 7.66
N GLY A 115 18.30 -0.36 7.82
CA GLY A 115 18.04 0.60 6.76
C GLY A 115 16.98 0.16 5.75
N CYS A 116 16.17 -0.84 6.09
CA CYS A 116 15.07 -1.35 5.27
C CYS A 116 13.71 -0.97 5.84
N ALA A 117 12.74 -0.69 4.97
CA ALA A 117 11.33 -0.63 5.35
C ALA A 117 10.89 -1.97 5.96
N ARG A 118 9.97 -1.92 6.93
CA ARG A 118 9.47 -3.12 7.59
C ARG A 118 8.47 -3.85 6.70
N LEU A 119 8.63 -5.15 6.55
CA LEU A 119 7.61 -5.98 5.95
C LEU A 119 6.46 -6.17 6.95
N LEU A 120 5.32 -5.57 6.69
CA LEU A 120 4.14 -5.57 7.55
C LEU A 120 3.11 -6.65 7.18
N GLY A 121 3.17 -7.12 5.94
CA GLY A 121 2.27 -8.12 5.40
C GLY A 121 2.61 -8.46 3.96
N ILE A 122 1.71 -9.16 3.29
CA ILE A 122 1.68 -9.47 1.85
C ILE A 122 0.27 -9.13 1.36
N GLN A 123 0.15 -8.51 0.20
CA GLN A 123 -1.07 -8.51 -0.57
C GLN A 123 -1.03 -9.65 -1.59
N MET A 124 -1.94 -10.59 -1.47
CA MET A 124 -2.13 -11.66 -2.44
C MET A 124 -3.01 -11.14 -3.58
N GLU A 125 -2.38 -10.54 -4.61
CA GLU A 125 -3.05 -10.01 -5.79
C GLU A 125 -3.14 -11.10 -6.86
N GLY A 126 -4.25 -11.80 -6.87
CA GLY A 126 -4.51 -12.98 -7.71
C GLY A 126 -4.22 -14.31 -6.99
N PRO A 127 -4.56 -15.44 -7.63
CA PRO A 127 -5.01 -15.62 -9.01
C PRO A 127 -6.55 -15.58 -9.22
N PHE A 128 -7.34 -15.12 -8.28
CA PHE A 128 -8.80 -15.24 -8.26
C PHE A 128 -9.48 -14.07 -8.99
N PHE A 129 -9.13 -13.86 -10.26
CA PHE A 129 -9.50 -12.69 -11.05
C PHE A 129 -10.33 -13.00 -12.29
N SER A 130 -11.10 -12.01 -12.73
CA SER A 130 -11.86 -12.03 -13.97
C SER A 130 -10.95 -11.99 -15.19
N GLU A 131 -11.12 -12.91 -16.14
CA GLU A 131 -10.42 -12.87 -17.42
C GLU A 131 -10.66 -11.56 -18.17
N LYS A 132 -11.90 -11.00 -18.06
CA LYS A 132 -12.25 -9.73 -18.71
C LYS A 132 -11.55 -8.52 -18.11
N LYS A 133 -11.13 -8.60 -16.85
CA LYS A 133 -10.55 -7.50 -16.08
C LYS A 133 -9.15 -7.83 -15.58
N LYS A 134 -8.50 -8.79 -16.18
CA LYS A 134 -7.17 -9.24 -15.76
C LYS A 134 -6.09 -8.16 -15.83
N GLY A 135 -6.25 -7.12 -16.67
CA GLY A 135 -5.24 -6.09 -16.85
C GLY A 135 -3.89 -6.70 -17.27
N ALA A 136 -2.84 -6.41 -16.53
CA ALA A 136 -1.49 -6.95 -16.72
C ALA A 136 -1.26 -8.32 -16.06
N GLN A 137 -2.27 -8.93 -15.44
CA GLN A 137 -2.17 -10.28 -14.87
C GLN A 137 -2.08 -11.35 -15.97
N ASN A 138 -1.35 -12.43 -15.73
CA ASN A 138 -1.22 -13.51 -16.72
C ASN A 138 -2.46 -14.42 -16.71
N GLY A 139 -3.27 -14.34 -17.77
CA GLY A 139 -4.52 -15.10 -17.91
C GLY A 139 -4.35 -16.62 -17.81
N THR A 140 -3.17 -17.18 -18.13
CA THR A 140 -2.90 -18.62 -18.05
C THR A 140 -3.04 -19.17 -16.63
N TYR A 141 -2.79 -18.36 -15.61
CA TYR A 141 -2.77 -18.79 -14.20
C TYR A 141 -4.01 -18.36 -13.41
N LEU A 142 -4.97 -17.73 -14.04
CA LEU A 142 -6.24 -17.37 -13.40
C LEU A 142 -6.97 -18.62 -12.89
N LYS A 143 -7.58 -18.50 -11.73
CA LYS A 143 -8.32 -19.57 -11.04
C LYS A 143 -9.63 -19.03 -10.47
N ASN A 144 -10.59 -19.90 -10.27
CA ASN A 144 -11.70 -19.62 -9.38
C ASN A 144 -11.21 -19.57 -7.92
N PRO A 145 -11.87 -18.78 -7.04
CA PRO A 145 -11.56 -18.73 -5.63
C PRO A 145 -11.53 -20.12 -4.98
N ASP A 146 -10.41 -20.44 -4.34
CA ASP A 146 -10.15 -21.70 -3.65
C ASP A 146 -9.55 -21.43 -2.28
N PHE A 147 -10.34 -21.62 -1.22
CA PHE A 147 -9.88 -21.40 0.14
C PHE A 147 -8.77 -22.38 0.56
N GLY A 148 -8.76 -23.61 0.05
CA GLY A 148 -7.71 -24.58 0.36
C GLY A 148 -6.34 -24.13 -0.19
N ALA A 149 -6.31 -23.65 -1.43
CA ALA A 149 -5.11 -23.10 -2.02
C ALA A 149 -4.66 -21.81 -1.30
N PHE A 150 -5.57 -20.89 -1.01
CA PHE A 150 -5.29 -19.71 -0.19
C PHE A 150 -4.71 -20.07 1.18
N LYS A 151 -5.36 -21.01 1.89
CA LYS A 151 -4.94 -21.40 3.24
C LYS A 151 -3.53 -22.00 3.25
N ARG A 152 -3.18 -22.80 2.22
CA ARG A 152 -1.82 -23.31 2.04
C ARG A 152 -0.80 -22.16 1.89
N LEU A 153 -1.10 -21.15 1.08
CA LEU A 153 -0.23 -19.97 0.90
C LEU A 153 -0.17 -19.13 2.18
N TYR A 154 -1.31 -18.98 2.88
CA TYR A 154 -1.37 -18.30 4.18
C TYR A 154 -0.47 -18.97 5.22
N ASP A 155 -0.49 -20.31 5.27
CA ASP A 155 0.36 -21.08 6.21
C ASP A 155 1.85 -21.00 5.84
N VAL A 156 2.16 -21.09 4.55
CA VAL A 156 3.54 -20.92 4.04
C VAL A 156 4.09 -19.54 4.35
N SER A 157 3.26 -18.52 4.30
CA SER A 157 3.61 -17.15 4.65
C SER A 157 3.63 -16.87 6.16
N GLU A 158 3.37 -17.88 7.01
CA GLU A 158 3.21 -17.72 8.46
C GLU A 158 2.21 -16.61 8.84
N GLY A 159 1.09 -16.51 8.08
CA GLY A 159 0.05 -15.53 8.29
C GLY A 159 0.42 -14.11 7.83
N LEU A 160 1.42 -13.95 6.98
CA LEU A 160 1.78 -12.63 6.43
C LEU A 160 0.80 -12.14 5.36
N ILE A 161 -0.04 -12.99 4.75
CA ILE A 161 -1.11 -12.51 3.87
C ILE A 161 -2.06 -11.67 4.71
N ARG A 162 -2.06 -10.35 4.50
CA ARG A 162 -2.91 -9.39 5.20
C ARG A 162 -4.05 -8.88 4.34
N ILE A 163 -3.88 -8.90 3.02
CA ILE A 163 -4.91 -8.58 2.05
C ILE A 163 -4.94 -9.72 1.03
N ALA A 164 -6.13 -10.21 0.69
CA ALA A 164 -6.34 -11.22 -0.34
C ALA A 164 -7.43 -10.75 -1.32
N ASP A 165 -7.09 -10.73 -2.60
CA ASP A 165 -7.91 -10.16 -3.65
C ASP A 165 -8.78 -11.21 -4.32
N VAL A 166 -10.02 -10.83 -4.66
CA VAL A 166 -10.99 -11.69 -5.34
C VAL A 166 -11.90 -10.90 -6.29
N ALA A 167 -12.16 -11.42 -7.48
CA ALA A 167 -13.21 -10.92 -8.36
C ALA A 167 -14.57 -11.44 -7.87
N ALA A 168 -15.50 -10.52 -7.60
CA ALA A 168 -16.73 -10.82 -6.89
C ALA A 168 -17.74 -11.66 -7.69
N GLU A 169 -17.69 -11.62 -9.03
CA GLU A 169 -18.55 -12.40 -9.92
C GLU A 169 -18.12 -13.85 -10.09
N LEU A 170 -16.93 -14.23 -9.62
CA LEU A 170 -16.45 -15.60 -9.83
C LEU A 170 -17.21 -16.61 -8.97
N PRO A 171 -17.47 -17.81 -9.52
CA PRO A 171 -18.05 -18.90 -8.73
C PRO A 171 -17.21 -19.21 -7.49
N GLY A 172 -17.82 -19.20 -6.31
CA GLY A 172 -17.16 -19.44 -5.04
C GLY A 172 -16.61 -18.20 -4.33
N ALA A 173 -16.70 -16.98 -4.91
CA ALA A 173 -16.19 -15.76 -4.31
C ALA A 173 -16.80 -15.45 -2.93
N VAL A 174 -18.11 -15.61 -2.77
CA VAL A 174 -18.83 -15.40 -1.51
C VAL A 174 -18.35 -16.37 -0.43
N GLU A 175 -18.23 -17.66 -0.77
CA GLU A 175 -17.79 -18.68 0.20
C GLU A 175 -16.32 -18.53 0.56
N PHE A 176 -15.47 -18.24 -0.40
CA PHE A 176 -14.07 -17.88 -0.17
C PHE A 176 -13.99 -16.71 0.81
N THR A 177 -14.74 -15.64 0.56
CA THR A 177 -14.72 -14.44 1.40
C THR A 177 -15.14 -14.74 2.84
N LYS A 178 -16.22 -15.50 3.06
CA LYS A 178 -16.66 -15.91 4.41
C LYS A 178 -15.57 -16.63 5.23
N LEU A 179 -14.70 -17.35 4.55
CA LEU A 179 -13.63 -18.10 5.21
C LEU A 179 -12.35 -17.26 5.36
N ALA A 180 -11.93 -16.57 4.30
CA ALA A 180 -10.70 -15.80 4.25
C ALA A 180 -10.76 -14.53 5.11
N SER A 181 -11.93 -13.87 5.23
CA SER A 181 -12.11 -12.68 6.06
C SER A 181 -11.90 -12.90 7.56
N LYS A 182 -11.88 -14.16 8.01
CA LYS A 182 -11.50 -14.53 9.38
C LYS A 182 -9.98 -14.52 9.62
N LEU A 183 -9.18 -14.43 8.56
CA LEU A 183 -7.72 -14.52 8.60
C LEU A 183 -7.04 -13.24 8.13
N CYS A 184 -7.63 -12.54 7.17
CA CYS A 184 -7.07 -11.33 6.57
C CYS A 184 -8.19 -10.43 6.00
N THR A 185 -7.85 -9.22 5.60
CA THR A 185 -8.72 -8.35 4.79
C THR A 185 -8.96 -9.00 3.43
N VAL A 186 -10.23 -9.14 3.02
CA VAL A 186 -10.56 -9.57 1.66
C VAL A 186 -10.94 -8.34 0.84
N SER A 187 -10.32 -8.22 -0.33
CA SER A 187 -10.49 -7.10 -1.24
C SER A 187 -11.15 -7.53 -2.55
N ILE A 188 -12.08 -6.72 -3.05
CA ILE A 188 -12.61 -6.90 -4.40
C ILE A 188 -11.65 -6.24 -5.40
N ALA A 189 -11.16 -7.03 -6.35
CA ALA A 189 -10.15 -6.63 -7.33
C ALA A 189 -10.36 -7.31 -8.68
N HIS A 190 -9.85 -6.71 -9.76
CA HIS A 190 -9.83 -7.30 -11.11
C HIS A 190 -11.15 -8.00 -11.48
N THR A 191 -12.25 -7.27 -11.35
CA THR A 191 -13.63 -7.77 -11.36
C THR A 191 -14.47 -7.09 -12.44
N ASP A 192 -15.36 -7.83 -13.08
CA ASP A 192 -16.42 -7.29 -13.96
C ASP A 192 -17.80 -7.35 -13.28
N CYS A 193 -17.80 -7.38 -11.94
CA CYS A 193 -19.01 -7.63 -11.15
C CYS A 193 -20.03 -6.49 -11.22
N THR A 194 -21.28 -6.87 -11.00
CA THR A 194 -22.40 -5.97 -10.74
C THR A 194 -22.34 -5.40 -9.31
N TYR A 195 -23.22 -4.45 -9.02
CA TYR A 195 -23.45 -3.93 -7.66
C TYR A 195 -23.91 -5.04 -6.70
N GLU A 196 -24.80 -5.92 -7.17
CA GLU A 196 -25.38 -7.01 -6.38
C GLU A 196 -24.34 -8.08 -6.04
N GLU A 197 -23.50 -8.46 -6.99
CA GLU A 197 -22.39 -9.40 -6.77
C GLU A 197 -21.35 -8.84 -5.79
N ALA A 198 -20.95 -7.57 -5.97
CA ALA A 198 -20.06 -6.88 -5.03
C ALA A 198 -20.69 -6.81 -3.63
N SER A 199 -21.99 -6.47 -3.53
CA SER A 199 -22.70 -6.41 -2.27
C SER A 199 -22.70 -7.75 -1.54
N ALA A 200 -22.93 -8.85 -2.26
CA ALA A 200 -22.90 -10.20 -1.68
C ALA A 200 -21.51 -10.56 -1.10
N VAL A 201 -20.43 -10.14 -1.77
CA VAL A 201 -19.05 -10.37 -1.30
C VAL A 201 -18.71 -9.45 -0.11
N PHE A 202 -19.16 -8.19 -0.10
CA PHE A 202 -19.03 -7.33 1.08
C PHE A 202 -19.83 -7.86 2.27
N ASP A 203 -21.06 -8.31 2.06
CA ASP A 203 -21.91 -8.90 3.12
C ASP A 203 -21.32 -10.22 3.65
N ALA A 204 -20.48 -10.90 2.86
CA ALA A 204 -19.72 -12.07 3.26
C ALA A 204 -18.45 -11.74 4.09
N GLY A 205 -18.06 -10.46 4.20
CA GLY A 205 -16.97 -9.99 5.05
C GLY A 205 -15.79 -9.33 4.31
N ALA A 206 -15.88 -9.11 3.00
CA ALA A 206 -14.90 -8.25 2.33
C ALA A 206 -15.04 -6.80 2.83
N SER A 207 -13.92 -6.09 2.95
CA SER A 207 -13.88 -4.74 3.48
C SER A 207 -12.92 -3.81 2.72
N HIS A 208 -12.54 -4.20 1.50
CA HIS A 208 -11.54 -3.46 0.75
C HIS A 208 -11.84 -3.47 -0.76
N LEU A 209 -11.35 -2.44 -1.48
CA LEU A 209 -11.33 -2.34 -2.94
C LEU A 209 -9.89 -2.05 -3.38
N THR A 210 -9.34 -2.92 -4.18
CA THR A 210 -7.97 -2.79 -4.72
C THR A 210 -7.97 -1.80 -5.88
N HIS A 211 -6.96 -0.91 -5.94
CA HIS A 211 -6.67 0.09 -6.98
C HIS A 211 -7.93 0.65 -7.67
N LEU A 212 -8.78 1.32 -6.88
CA LEU A 212 -10.09 1.87 -7.26
C LEU A 212 -10.10 2.46 -8.69
N TYR A 213 -11.11 2.15 -9.48
CA TYR A 213 -11.30 2.45 -10.91
C TYR A 213 -10.51 1.55 -11.87
N ASN A 214 -9.36 1.01 -11.49
CA ASN A 214 -8.54 0.18 -12.37
C ASN A 214 -9.02 -1.26 -12.35
N ALA A 215 -9.05 -1.90 -13.51
CA ALA A 215 -9.49 -3.28 -13.69
C ALA A 215 -10.88 -3.61 -13.07
N MET A 216 -11.81 -2.63 -13.05
CA MET A 216 -13.19 -2.81 -12.57
C MET A 216 -14.17 -1.96 -13.41
N PRO A 217 -15.49 -2.20 -13.32
CA PRO A 217 -16.49 -1.32 -13.93
C PRO A 217 -16.47 0.08 -13.29
N GLY A 218 -16.57 1.11 -14.12
CA GLY A 218 -16.77 2.48 -13.63
C GLY A 218 -18.18 2.71 -13.09
N ILE A 219 -18.37 3.81 -12.35
CA ILE A 219 -19.70 4.20 -11.84
C ILE A 219 -20.62 4.60 -13.00
N HIS A 220 -21.72 3.90 -13.15
CA HIS A 220 -22.80 4.29 -14.04
C HIS A 220 -24.09 4.44 -13.22
N HIS A 221 -24.87 5.49 -13.47
CA HIS A 221 -26.04 5.89 -12.65
C HIS A 221 -27.13 4.81 -12.47
N ARG A 222 -27.14 3.76 -13.29
CA ARG A 222 -28.03 2.59 -13.20
C ARG A 222 -27.29 1.28 -12.93
N LYS A 223 -25.97 1.29 -12.96
CA LYS A 223 -25.09 0.15 -12.73
C LYS A 223 -23.86 0.62 -11.99
N PRO A 224 -23.96 0.95 -10.69
CA PRO A 224 -22.88 1.59 -9.95
C PRO A 224 -21.68 0.67 -9.66
N GLY A 225 -21.83 -0.63 -9.87
CA GLY A 225 -20.77 -1.63 -9.76
C GLY A 225 -20.16 -1.73 -8.36
N PRO A 226 -18.95 -2.28 -8.25
CA PRO A 226 -18.28 -2.47 -6.96
C PRO A 226 -17.98 -1.14 -6.25
N ILE A 227 -17.72 -0.06 -7.00
CA ILE A 227 -17.44 1.25 -6.43
C ILE A 227 -18.67 1.80 -5.70
N GLY A 228 -19.86 1.71 -6.31
CA GLY A 228 -21.11 2.10 -5.67
C GLY A 228 -21.38 1.26 -4.42
N ALA A 229 -21.29 -0.07 -4.54
CA ALA A 229 -21.53 -0.99 -3.43
C ALA A 229 -20.56 -0.75 -2.24
N GLY A 230 -19.28 -0.48 -2.51
CA GLY A 230 -18.28 -0.20 -1.47
C GLY A 230 -18.46 1.16 -0.82
N SER A 231 -18.83 2.20 -1.61
CA SER A 231 -18.97 3.57 -1.10
C SER A 231 -20.05 3.72 -0.04
N GLU A 232 -21.10 2.90 -0.09
CA GLU A 232 -22.21 2.91 0.87
C GLU A 232 -21.91 2.18 2.19
N ARG A 233 -20.76 1.51 2.30
CA ARG A 233 -20.36 0.71 3.46
C ARG A 233 -19.21 1.38 4.20
N GLU A 234 -19.44 1.84 5.42
CA GLU A 234 -18.43 2.53 6.24
C GLU A 234 -17.19 1.70 6.54
N ALA A 235 -17.33 0.37 6.57
CA ALA A 235 -16.22 -0.55 6.83
C ALA A 235 -15.33 -0.79 5.60
N VAL A 236 -15.73 -0.33 4.40
CA VAL A 236 -14.98 -0.59 3.17
C VAL A 236 -14.00 0.54 2.89
N ALA A 237 -12.71 0.22 2.87
CA ALA A 237 -11.66 1.09 2.40
C ALA A 237 -11.38 0.88 0.89
N ALA A 238 -10.69 1.83 0.26
CA ALA A 238 -10.37 1.72 -1.16
C ALA A 238 -8.93 2.20 -1.42
N GLU A 239 -8.15 1.37 -2.09
CA GLU A 239 -6.85 1.76 -2.61
C GLU A 239 -6.98 2.74 -3.77
N LEU A 240 -6.02 3.64 -3.89
CA LEU A 240 -6.00 4.63 -4.98
C LEU A 240 -4.57 4.91 -5.43
N ILE A 241 -4.29 4.68 -6.71
CA ILE A 241 -3.05 5.09 -7.36
C ILE A 241 -3.15 6.57 -7.72
N CYS A 242 -2.27 7.40 -7.15
CA CYS A 242 -2.31 8.84 -7.36
C CYS A 242 -1.03 9.35 -8.04
N ASP A 243 -0.69 8.76 -9.19
CA ASP A 243 0.51 9.10 -9.99
C ASP A 243 0.23 10.13 -11.10
N GLY A 244 -1.04 10.44 -11.36
CA GLY A 244 -1.47 11.32 -12.44
C GLY A 244 -1.54 10.65 -13.83
N GLN A 245 -1.33 9.33 -13.90
CA GLN A 245 -1.43 8.53 -15.11
C GLN A 245 -2.62 7.57 -15.07
N HIS A 246 -2.82 6.89 -13.92
CA HIS A 246 -3.89 5.91 -13.74
C HIS A 246 -5.25 6.55 -13.51
N VAL A 247 -5.29 7.61 -12.72
CA VAL A 247 -6.54 8.24 -12.29
C VAL A 247 -6.50 9.75 -12.53
N HIS A 248 -7.50 10.25 -13.26
CA HIS A 248 -7.62 11.69 -13.51
C HIS A 248 -7.84 12.46 -12.20
N PRO A 249 -7.25 13.67 -12.01
CA PRO A 249 -7.37 14.44 -10.76
C PRO A 249 -8.80 14.67 -10.29
N SER A 250 -9.76 14.82 -11.20
CA SER A 250 -11.19 14.93 -10.85
C SER A 250 -11.72 13.65 -10.20
N ALA A 251 -11.33 12.46 -10.72
CA ALA A 251 -11.74 11.17 -10.17
C ALA A 251 -11.07 10.90 -8.82
N VAL A 252 -9.80 11.35 -8.63
CA VAL A 252 -9.14 11.33 -7.31
C VAL A 252 -9.98 12.11 -6.28
N ARG A 253 -10.38 13.34 -6.59
CA ARG A 253 -11.25 14.13 -5.68
C ARG A 253 -12.61 13.50 -5.44
N MET A 254 -13.17 12.81 -6.43
CA MET A 254 -14.42 12.06 -6.27
C MET A 254 -14.22 10.87 -5.34
N ALA A 255 -13.14 10.11 -5.47
CA ALA A 255 -12.82 9.00 -4.59
C ALA A 255 -12.75 9.42 -3.12
N PHE A 256 -12.06 10.50 -2.80
CA PHE A 256 -11.98 11.03 -1.44
C PHE A 256 -13.34 11.48 -0.86
N ARG A 257 -14.28 11.87 -1.72
CA ARG A 257 -15.66 12.20 -1.29
C ARG A 257 -16.53 10.95 -1.11
N LEU A 258 -16.32 9.93 -1.92
CA LEU A 258 -17.06 8.65 -1.83
C LEU A 258 -16.59 7.81 -0.65
N PHE A 259 -15.31 7.89 -0.30
CA PHE A 259 -14.68 7.12 0.77
C PHE A 259 -14.00 8.04 1.81
N PRO A 260 -14.75 8.91 2.52
CA PRO A 260 -14.17 9.88 3.45
C PRO A 260 -13.41 9.18 4.58
N GLY A 261 -12.09 9.47 4.71
CA GLY A 261 -11.22 8.86 5.72
C GLY A 261 -10.88 7.38 5.47
N ARG A 262 -11.22 6.83 4.30
CA ARG A 262 -11.07 5.41 3.96
C ARG A 262 -10.30 5.18 2.65
N ILE A 263 -9.71 6.23 2.07
CA ILE A 263 -8.79 6.07 0.94
C ILE A 263 -7.44 5.62 1.47
N CYS A 264 -6.93 4.53 0.91
CA CYS A 264 -5.59 4.01 1.09
C CYS A 264 -4.77 4.36 -0.16
N LEU A 265 -3.86 5.32 -0.08
CA LEU A 265 -2.96 5.60 -1.18
C LEU A 265 -1.96 4.46 -1.33
N ILE A 266 -1.75 4.03 -2.56
CA ILE A 266 -0.80 2.98 -2.93
C ILE A 266 0.10 3.46 -4.06
N SER A 267 1.23 2.80 -4.24
CA SER A 267 2.06 3.04 -5.42
C SER A 267 1.67 2.16 -6.59
N ASP A 268 1.32 0.92 -6.36
CA ASP A 268 1.20 -0.11 -7.41
C ASP A 268 2.46 -0.12 -8.32
N ALA A 269 3.63 0.07 -7.66
CA ALA A 269 4.89 0.22 -8.34
C ALA A 269 5.40 -1.11 -8.89
N LEU A 270 5.98 -1.05 -10.09
CA LEU A 270 6.62 -2.18 -10.75
C LEU A 270 8.15 -2.12 -10.57
N ARG A 271 8.86 -3.20 -10.91
CA ARG A 271 10.33 -3.25 -10.87
C ARG A 271 11.02 -2.08 -11.59
N CYS A 272 10.37 -1.46 -12.56
CA CYS A 272 10.88 -0.29 -13.27
C CYS A 272 10.80 1.02 -12.47
N CYS A 273 10.13 1.06 -11.30
CA CYS A 273 10.12 2.21 -10.41
C CYS A 273 11.55 2.50 -9.92
N GLY A 274 11.98 3.76 -10.04
CA GLY A 274 13.35 4.17 -9.73
C GLY A 274 14.41 3.77 -10.78
N MET A 275 13.98 3.29 -11.94
CA MET A 275 14.85 2.87 -13.04
C MET A 275 14.70 3.80 -14.26
N PRO A 276 15.68 3.84 -15.18
CA PRO A 276 15.56 4.60 -16.44
C PRO A 276 14.52 4.01 -17.38
N ASP A 277 14.10 4.79 -18.39
CA ASP A 277 13.27 4.30 -19.48
C ASP A 277 13.90 3.06 -20.13
N GLY A 278 13.10 2.02 -20.43
CA GLY A 278 13.61 0.77 -20.96
C GLY A 278 12.59 -0.37 -20.94
N GLN A 279 13.05 -1.56 -21.25
CA GLN A 279 12.26 -2.79 -21.20
C GLN A 279 12.51 -3.53 -19.89
N TYR A 280 11.43 -3.95 -19.25
CA TYR A 280 11.38 -4.69 -17.98
C TYR A 280 10.42 -5.87 -18.11
N THR A 281 10.16 -6.58 -17.03
CA THR A 281 9.21 -7.70 -17.00
C THR A 281 8.25 -7.58 -15.83
N LEU A 282 7.05 -8.15 -15.97
CA LEU A 282 6.05 -8.29 -14.91
C LEU A 282 5.31 -9.61 -15.10
N GLY A 283 5.39 -10.54 -14.13
CA GLY A 283 4.72 -11.82 -14.22
C GLY A 283 5.08 -12.64 -15.49
N GLY A 284 6.30 -12.47 -16.01
CA GLY A 284 6.76 -13.11 -17.25
C GLY A 284 6.35 -12.41 -18.53
N GLN A 285 5.73 -11.24 -18.47
CA GLN A 285 5.36 -10.42 -19.62
C GLN A 285 6.30 -9.22 -19.78
N ASP A 286 6.55 -8.78 -21.02
CA ASP A 286 7.36 -7.60 -21.30
C ASP A 286 6.60 -6.32 -20.94
N VAL A 287 7.27 -5.42 -20.21
CA VAL A 287 6.79 -4.08 -19.83
C VAL A 287 7.77 -3.04 -20.35
N PHE A 288 7.25 -2.02 -20.99
CA PHE A 288 8.01 -0.90 -21.53
C PHE A 288 7.76 0.35 -20.69
N LEU A 289 8.81 0.83 -20.00
CA LEU A 289 8.80 2.12 -19.31
C LEU A 289 9.19 3.20 -20.29
N LYS A 290 8.32 4.20 -20.44
CA LYS A 290 8.60 5.41 -21.23
C LYS A 290 7.91 6.62 -20.60
N ASN A 291 8.70 7.67 -20.32
CA ASN A 291 8.20 8.92 -19.71
C ASN A 291 7.38 8.64 -18.43
N SER A 292 7.90 7.82 -17.54
CA SER A 292 7.27 7.41 -16.27
C SER A 292 5.94 6.64 -16.42
N VAL A 293 5.63 6.10 -17.59
CA VAL A 293 4.46 5.25 -17.81
C VAL A 293 4.91 3.85 -18.23
N ALA A 294 4.50 2.85 -17.47
CA ALA A 294 4.79 1.44 -17.75
C ALA A 294 3.62 0.79 -18.52
N ARG A 295 3.89 0.18 -19.66
CA ARG A 295 2.88 -0.45 -20.52
C ARG A 295 3.30 -1.83 -20.99
N LEU A 296 2.33 -2.72 -21.17
CA LEU A 296 2.49 -3.94 -21.96
C LEU A 296 2.63 -3.63 -23.45
N ALA A 297 3.01 -4.61 -24.25
CA ALA A 297 3.18 -4.48 -25.69
C ALA A 297 1.88 -4.07 -26.43
N ASP A 298 0.72 -4.41 -25.89
CA ASP A 298 -0.60 -4.04 -26.43
C ASP A 298 -1.06 -2.62 -26.02
N GLY A 299 -0.25 -1.90 -25.22
CA GLY A 299 -0.53 -0.56 -24.74
C GLY A 299 -1.27 -0.49 -23.40
N THR A 300 -1.65 -1.60 -22.82
CA THR A 300 -2.27 -1.66 -21.47
C THR A 300 -1.31 -1.08 -20.44
N ILE A 301 -1.78 -0.18 -19.56
CA ILE A 301 -1.01 0.28 -18.40
C ILE A 301 -0.84 -0.93 -17.46
N ALA A 302 0.41 -1.16 -16.99
CA ALA A 302 0.78 -2.37 -16.29
C ALA A 302 1.06 -2.18 -14.79
N GLY A 303 0.69 -1.08 -14.23
CA GLY A 303 1.04 -0.59 -12.90
C GLY A 303 1.92 0.66 -12.99
N SER A 304 2.40 1.18 -11.86
CA SER A 304 3.08 2.47 -11.85
C SER A 304 4.62 2.36 -11.87
N ALA A 305 5.26 3.47 -12.20
CA ALA A 305 6.70 3.67 -12.04
C ALA A 305 7.01 4.74 -10.98
N THR A 306 6.08 4.98 -10.06
CA THR A 306 6.19 5.98 -8.99
C THR A 306 6.32 5.32 -7.62
N ASN A 307 6.69 6.09 -6.59
CA ASN A 307 6.69 5.66 -5.21
C ASN A 307 5.52 6.30 -4.44
N LEU A 308 5.17 5.73 -3.28
CA LEU A 308 4.03 6.20 -2.48
C LEU A 308 4.20 7.64 -1.99
N TYR A 309 5.44 8.10 -1.70
CA TYR A 309 5.67 9.46 -1.24
C TYR A 309 5.27 10.49 -2.31
N ASP A 310 5.61 10.20 -3.57
CA ASP A 310 5.22 11.03 -4.69
C ASP A 310 3.71 10.93 -4.97
N CYS A 311 3.07 9.77 -4.80
CA CYS A 311 1.62 9.62 -4.85
C CYS A 311 0.91 10.51 -3.80
N MET A 312 1.40 10.53 -2.55
CA MET A 312 0.86 11.38 -1.49
C MET A 312 0.99 12.88 -1.84
N ARG A 313 2.15 13.31 -2.31
CA ARG A 313 2.36 14.70 -2.76
C ARG A 313 1.46 15.06 -3.93
N LYS A 314 1.33 14.15 -4.89
CA LYS A 314 0.48 14.33 -6.06
C LYS A 314 -1.00 14.45 -5.68
N ALA A 315 -1.47 13.73 -4.65
CA ALA A 315 -2.82 13.89 -4.12
C ALA A 315 -3.06 15.33 -3.62
N VAL A 316 -2.09 15.93 -2.92
CA VAL A 316 -2.15 17.34 -2.47
C VAL A 316 -2.17 18.29 -3.68
N GLU A 317 -1.34 18.05 -4.71
CA GLU A 317 -1.36 18.84 -5.95
C GLU A 317 -2.72 18.76 -6.66
N PHE A 318 -3.43 17.64 -6.55
CA PHE A 318 -4.76 17.44 -7.11
C PHE A 318 -5.89 18.05 -6.26
N GLY A 319 -5.54 18.71 -5.15
CA GLY A 319 -6.47 19.46 -4.29
C GLY A 319 -7.06 18.65 -3.13
N ILE A 320 -6.43 17.54 -2.75
CA ILE A 320 -6.75 16.83 -1.51
C ILE A 320 -6.09 17.58 -0.34
N PRO A 321 -6.80 17.84 0.78
CA PRO A 321 -6.19 18.41 1.97
C PRO A 321 -4.96 17.61 2.42
N LYS A 322 -3.88 18.31 2.79
CA LYS A 322 -2.59 17.73 3.17
C LYS A 322 -2.77 16.64 4.24
N GLU A 323 -3.57 16.93 5.25
CA GLU A 323 -3.84 16.03 6.36
C GLU A 323 -4.51 14.73 5.91
N GLN A 324 -5.46 14.83 4.97
CA GLN A 324 -6.13 13.64 4.40
C GLN A 324 -5.15 12.81 3.56
N ALA A 325 -4.30 13.45 2.75
CA ALA A 325 -3.30 12.74 1.96
C ALA A 325 -2.30 11.98 2.85
N ILE A 326 -1.84 12.61 3.95
CA ILE A 326 -0.95 11.97 4.92
C ILE A 326 -1.64 10.78 5.59
N LEU A 327 -2.86 10.94 6.09
CA LEU A 327 -3.62 9.84 6.73
C LEU A 327 -3.82 8.68 5.76
N SER A 328 -4.10 8.97 4.48
CA SER A 328 -4.31 7.97 3.43
C SER A 328 -3.03 7.20 3.05
N ALA A 329 -1.85 7.71 3.39
CA ALA A 329 -0.56 7.07 3.15
C ALA A 329 0.09 6.50 4.43
N THR A 330 -0.56 6.64 5.60
CA THR A 330 0.02 6.27 6.90
C THR A 330 -0.94 5.45 7.76
N LEU A 331 -1.91 6.09 8.41
CA LEU A 331 -2.82 5.43 9.36
C LEU A 331 -3.84 4.51 8.66
N VAL A 332 -4.39 4.93 7.51
CA VAL A 332 -5.37 4.10 6.78
C VAL A 332 -4.72 2.78 6.33
N PRO A 333 -3.57 2.76 5.62
CA PRO A 333 -2.92 1.51 5.25
C PRO A 333 -2.49 0.68 6.48
N ALA A 334 -2.10 1.31 7.59
CA ALA A 334 -1.81 0.56 8.83
C ALA A 334 -3.03 -0.21 9.33
N ARG A 335 -4.24 0.37 9.25
CA ARG A 335 -5.50 -0.28 9.64
C ARG A 335 -5.83 -1.45 8.72
N GLU A 336 -5.68 -1.27 7.41
CA GLU A 336 -5.96 -2.33 6.42
C GLU A 336 -5.06 -3.56 6.62
N LEU A 337 -3.84 -3.36 7.13
CA LEU A 337 -2.94 -4.45 7.52
C LEU A 337 -3.15 -4.96 8.96
N GLY A 338 -4.05 -4.34 9.76
CA GLY A 338 -4.22 -4.64 11.18
C GLY A 338 -2.98 -4.32 12.02
N ARG A 339 -2.25 -3.25 11.66
CA ARG A 339 -0.98 -2.84 12.30
C ARG A 339 -1.06 -1.44 12.92
N GLU A 340 -2.22 -0.83 13.00
CA GLU A 340 -2.41 0.53 13.53
C GLU A 340 -2.03 0.68 15.00
N ALA A 341 -2.01 -0.40 15.76
CA ALA A 341 -1.51 -0.39 17.15
C ALA A 341 0.02 -0.22 17.24
N GLU A 342 0.74 -0.51 16.16
CA GLU A 342 2.22 -0.53 16.14
C GLU A 342 2.82 0.65 15.36
N THR A 343 2.15 1.12 14.31
CA THR A 343 2.69 2.09 13.35
C THR A 343 1.59 2.97 12.73
N GLY A 344 1.93 3.82 11.76
CA GLY A 344 0.99 4.64 11.00
C GLY A 344 0.62 5.98 11.67
N SER A 345 1.09 6.26 12.88
CA SER A 345 0.93 7.57 13.54
C SER A 345 2.04 7.83 14.55
N ILE A 346 2.33 9.12 14.81
CA ILE A 346 3.23 9.53 15.89
C ILE A 346 2.41 9.54 17.19
N THR A 347 2.49 8.45 17.94
CA THR A 347 1.68 8.23 19.15
C THR A 347 2.50 7.43 20.17
N PRO A 348 2.45 7.76 21.47
CA PRO A 348 3.15 6.98 22.50
C PRO A 348 2.86 5.48 22.42
N GLY A 349 3.90 4.67 22.48
CA GLY A 349 3.87 3.19 22.37
C GLY A 349 4.10 2.66 20.96
N LYS A 350 3.94 3.48 19.91
CA LYS A 350 4.18 3.08 18.52
C LYS A 350 5.63 3.25 18.09
N LEU A 351 5.98 2.60 16.99
CA LEU A 351 7.30 2.72 16.36
C LEU A 351 7.60 4.18 16.02
N ALA A 352 8.83 4.61 16.28
CA ALA A 352 9.31 5.93 15.95
C ALA A 352 9.84 5.96 14.50
N ASP A 353 8.99 5.55 13.57
CA ASP A 353 9.24 5.61 12.13
C ASP A 353 8.57 6.89 11.60
N PHE A 354 9.36 7.85 11.14
CA PHE A 354 8.85 9.15 10.71
C PHE A 354 9.69 9.80 9.62
N VAL A 355 9.08 10.73 8.91
CA VAL A 355 9.73 11.54 7.88
C VAL A 355 9.75 13.01 8.32
N VAL A 356 10.90 13.63 8.21
CA VAL A 356 11.08 15.07 8.34
C VAL A 356 10.99 15.69 6.94
N CYS A 357 10.15 16.71 6.78
CA CYS A 357 9.92 17.38 5.51
C CYS A 357 9.72 18.90 5.75
N ASP A 358 9.69 19.66 4.68
CA ASP A 358 9.24 21.07 4.72
C ASP A 358 7.71 21.17 4.63
N GLU A 359 7.17 22.38 4.68
CA GLU A 359 5.72 22.65 4.59
C GLU A 359 5.11 22.16 3.27
N ALA A 360 5.87 22.11 2.19
CA ALA A 360 5.46 21.61 0.88
C ALA A 360 5.62 20.08 0.75
N LEU A 361 5.91 19.39 1.86
CA LEU A 361 6.20 17.95 1.93
C LEU A 361 7.42 17.54 1.07
N ASN A 362 8.42 18.40 0.90
CA ASN A 362 9.69 17.98 0.35
C ASN A 362 10.50 17.26 1.44
N ARG A 363 10.76 15.98 1.24
CA ARG A 363 11.47 15.11 2.20
C ARG A 363 12.89 15.63 2.47
N LYS A 364 13.26 15.70 3.74
CA LYS A 364 14.60 16.12 4.24
C LYS A 364 15.34 14.96 4.88
N ALA A 365 14.64 14.17 5.70
CA ALA A 365 15.22 13.02 6.39
C ALA A 365 14.16 11.95 6.66
N VAL A 366 14.60 10.70 6.81
CA VAL A 366 13.78 9.57 7.23
C VAL A 366 14.39 8.96 8.48
N TYR A 367 13.56 8.62 9.43
CA TYR A 367 13.96 7.94 10.65
C TYR A 367 13.24 6.61 10.77
N LEU A 368 14.00 5.56 11.04
CA LEU A 368 13.49 4.22 11.34
C LEU A 368 13.78 3.91 12.81
N SER A 369 12.76 3.65 13.60
CA SER A 369 12.88 3.43 15.06
C SER A 369 13.65 4.56 15.78
N GLY A 370 13.46 5.80 15.32
CA GLY A 370 14.17 6.97 15.86
C GLY A 370 15.64 7.11 15.44
N VAL A 371 16.13 6.25 14.55
CA VAL A 371 17.49 6.32 13.97
C VAL A 371 17.42 6.94 12.59
N LEU A 372 18.26 7.96 12.35
CA LEU A 372 18.37 8.61 11.05
C LEU A 372 18.83 7.59 10.00
N LEU A 373 18.09 7.49 8.91
CA LEU A 373 18.49 6.71 7.75
C LEU A 373 19.52 7.51 6.96
N GLU A 374 20.72 6.97 6.82
CA GLU A 374 21.74 7.54 5.96
C GLU A 374 21.34 7.39 4.48
N PRO A 375 21.70 8.35 3.61
CA PRO A 375 21.38 8.36 2.19
C PRO A 375 21.88 7.13 1.42
#